data_d89adb312e25525b5c6867ac480c7274
#
_entry.id   d89adb312e25525b5c6867ac480c7274
#
_cell.length_a   1.000
_cell.length_b   1.000
_cell.length_c   1.000
_cell.angle_alpha   90.00
_cell.angle_beta   90.00
_cell.angle_gamma   90.00
#
_symmetry.space_group_name_H-M   'P 1'
#
loop_
_entity.id
_entity.type
_entity.pdbx_description
1 polymer ?
#
loop_
_entity_poly.entity_id
_entity_poly.type
_entity_poly.pdbx_seq_one_letter_code
_entity_poly.pdbx_strand_id
1 'polypeptide(L)'
;MVASAHTLASSAGLNVLADGGNAFDAAVTVGSTLSVIEPHMSGIGGVGVGLAYLGSESRVVAIDFAGRAPKAATPSLFDDISKDAGAIAPLVPGTVAGWLALHAKYGSMDIERLLQPAINYAENGFPVTHLTSFVISQATSRLRQFPDSVSTILGASGKVLSLIHISEPTRLGMISY
;
A
#
# COMPACT_ATOMS: atom_id res chain seq x y z
N MET A 1 -9.51 13.55 13.65
CA MET A 1 -8.22 12.89 13.97
C MET A 1 -7.96 11.80 12.94
N VAL A 2 -6.73 11.69 12.45
CA VAL A 2 -6.29 10.58 11.57
C VAL A 2 -5.12 9.87 12.25
N ALA A 3 -5.15 8.55 12.30
CA ALA A 3 -4.07 7.71 12.80
C ALA A 3 -3.81 6.56 11.82
N SER A 4 -2.55 6.29 11.55
CA SER A 4 -2.12 5.17 10.68
C SER A 4 -0.75 4.67 11.12
N ALA A 5 -0.25 3.61 10.49
CA ALA A 5 1.04 3.02 10.79
C ALA A 5 2.22 3.97 10.49
N HIS A 6 2.04 4.95 9.58
CA HIS A 6 3.10 5.86 9.18
C HIS A 6 2.66 7.32 9.25
N THR A 7 3.52 8.19 9.81
CA THR A 7 3.20 9.63 10.01
C THR A 7 2.89 10.36 8.71
N LEU A 8 3.60 10.06 7.61
CA LEU A 8 3.35 10.67 6.30
C LEU A 8 1.95 10.33 5.78
N ALA A 9 1.48 9.10 5.98
CA ALA A 9 0.12 8.72 5.58
C ALA A 9 -0.93 9.39 6.47
N SER A 10 -0.69 9.47 7.79
CA SER A 10 -1.58 10.19 8.70
C SER A 10 -1.67 11.68 8.34
N SER A 11 -0.55 12.32 7.99
CA SER A 11 -0.52 13.71 7.53
C SER A 11 -1.27 13.90 6.22
N ALA A 12 -1.11 13.00 5.25
CA ALA A 12 -1.85 13.05 3.99
C ALA A 12 -3.36 12.97 4.22
N GLY A 13 -3.84 12.04 5.07
CA GLY A 13 -5.25 11.94 5.42
C GLY A 13 -5.77 13.14 6.21
N LEU A 14 -4.94 13.74 7.08
CA LEU A 14 -5.30 14.96 7.81
C LEU A 14 -5.48 16.15 6.87
N ASN A 15 -4.61 16.30 5.85
CA ASN A 15 -4.72 17.34 4.84
C ASN A 15 -6.02 17.21 4.04
N VAL A 16 -6.42 15.98 3.67
CA VAL A 16 -7.71 15.72 3.00
C VAL A 16 -8.87 16.21 3.86
N LEU A 17 -8.86 15.93 5.16
CA LEU A 17 -9.91 16.44 6.07
C LEU A 17 -9.89 17.98 6.19
N ALA A 18 -8.70 18.58 6.26
CA ALA A 18 -8.53 20.04 6.33
C ALA A 18 -9.03 20.74 5.06
N ASP A 19 -8.88 20.07 3.91
CA ASP A 19 -9.35 20.55 2.60
C ASP A 19 -10.85 20.32 2.35
N GLY A 20 -11.58 19.84 3.35
CA GLY A 20 -13.03 19.64 3.29
C GLY A 20 -13.49 18.24 2.85
N GLY A 21 -12.57 17.31 2.67
CA GLY A 21 -12.89 15.90 2.45
C GLY A 21 -13.47 15.22 3.70
N ASN A 22 -14.06 14.07 3.51
CA ASN A 22 -14.66 13.29 4.59
C ASN A 22 -13.73 12.13 5.06
N ALA A 23 -14.19 11.34 6.02
CA ALA A 23 -13.43 10.23 6.57
C ALA A 23 -13.13 9.13 5.53
N PHE A 24 -13.97 8.95 4.53
CA PHE A 24 -13.78 7.96 3.46
C PHE A 24 -12.72 8.43 2.48
N ASP A 25 -12.71 9.72 2.14
CA ASP A 25 -11.66 10.34 1.34
C ASP A 25 -10.31 10.21 2.04
N ALA A 26 -10.25 10.53 3.33
CA ALA A 26 -9.05 10.37 4.13
C ALA A 26 -8.59 8.90 4.20
N ALA A 27 -9.50 7.93 4.30
CA ALA A 27 -9.15 6.52 4.34
C ALA A 27 -8.53 6.04 3.02
N VAL A 28 -9.05 6.47 1.87
CA VAL A 28 -8.48 6.17 0.55
C VAL A 28 -7.08 6.77 0.42
N THR A 29 -6.90 8.04 0.82
CA THR A 29 -5.59 8.71 0.77
C THR A 29 -4.57 8.05 1.70
N VAL A 30 -4.96 7.70 2.92
CA VAL A 30 -4.08 6.99 3.86
C VAL A 30 -3.70 5.62 3.31
N GLY A 31 -4.67 4.85 2.82
CA GLY A 31 -4.44 3.50 2.29
C GLY A 31 -3.51 3.50 1.07
N SER A 32 -3.75 4.41 0.11
CA SER A 32 -2.90 4.56 -1.07
C SER A 32 -1.48 5.03 -0.71
N THR A 33 -1.36 5.96 0.21
CA THR A 33 -0.05 6.44 0.69
C THR A 33 0.73 5.32 1.39
N LEU A 34 0.10 4.56 2.30
CA LEU A 34 0.72 3.40 2.95
C LEU A 34 1.20 2.35 1.95
N SER A 35 0.46 2.15 0.86
CA SER A 35 0.86 1.19 -0.18
C SER A 35 2.20 1.54 -0.86
N VAL A 36 2.61 2.80 -0.80
CA VAL A 36 3.89 3.27 -1.33
C VAL A 36 4.97 3.26 -0.26
N ILE A 37 4.68 3.83 0.93
CA ILE A 37 5.70 4.09 1.95
C ILE A 37 5.92 2.93 2.92
N GLU A 38 5.01 1.95 2.95
CA GLU A 38 5.12 0.72 3.74
C GLU A 38 4.89 -0.53 2.86
N PRO A 39 5.71 -0.76 1.83
CA PRO A 39 5.51 -1.86 0.88
C PRO A 39 5.60 -3.25 1.50
N HIS A 40 6.11 -3.37 2.72
CA HIS A 40 6.20 -4.62 3.47
C HIS A 40 4.90 -4.99 4.21
N MET A 41 3.97 -4.03 4.36
CA MET A 41 2.69 -4.24 5.06
C MET A 41 1.47 -3.93 4.19
N SER A 42 1.64 -3.09 3.18
CA SER A 42 0.56 -2.61 2.33
C SER A 42 0.97 -2.64 0.86
N GLY A 43 -0.01 -2.69 -0.04
CA GLY A 43 0.25 -2.65 -1.48
C GLY A 43 -1.03 -2.64 -2.30
N ILE A 44 -0.94 -2.12 -3.52
CA ILE A 44 -2.07 -2.12 -4.48
C ILE A 44 -2.49 -3.55 -4.88
N GLY A 45 -1.57 -4.50 -4.81
CA GLY A 45 -1.82 -5.93 -5.02
C GLY A 45 -2.41 -6.65 -3.82
N GLY A 46 -2.70 -5.94 -2.74
CA GLY A 46 -3.17 -6.50 -1.48
C GLY A 46 -4.68 -6.67 -1.39
N VAL A 47 -5.12 -6.82 -0.16
CA VAL A 47 -6.51 -7.02 0.26
C VAL A 47 -6.77 -6.17 1.50
N GLY A 48 -8.04 -6.04 1.89
CA GLY A 48 -8.35 -5.36 3.15
C GLY A 48 -9.79 -5.56 3.59
N VAL A 49 -10.01 -5.13 4.81
CA VAL A 49 -11.33 -5.06 5.44
C VAL A 49 -11.42 -3.75 6.22
N GLY A 50 -12.61 -3.24 6.40
CA GLY A 50 -12.83 -2.03 7.17
C GLY A 50 -14.20 -2.02 7.84
N LEU A 51 -14.31 -1.18 8.87
CA LEU A 51 -15.58 -0.82 9.50
C LEU A 51 -15.74 0.70 9.41
N ALA A 52 -16.91 1.13 9.02
CA ALA A 52 -17.25 2.55 8.96
C ALA A 52 -18.58 2.80 9.68
N TYR A 53 -18.61 3.86 10.49
CA TYR A 53 -19.86 4.34 11.09
C TYR A 53 -20.46 5.44 10.22
N LEU A 54 -21.69 5.24 9.78
CA LEU A 54 -22.47 6.20 9.02
C LEU A 54 -23.33 7.02 9.98
N GLY A 55 -22.89 8.23 10.32
CA GLY A 55 -23.58 9.09 11.27
C GLY A 55 -25.01 9.43 10.86
N SER A 56 -25.26 9.68 9.58
CA SER A 56 -26.61 9.98 9.04
C SER A 56 -27.60 8.82 9.15
N GLU A 57 -27.10 7.58 9.19
CA GLU A 57 -27.90 6.36 9.25
C GLU A 57 -27.81 5.67 10.60
N SER A 58 -26.98 6.19 11.52
CA SER A 58 -26.72 5.64 12.87
C SER A 58 -26.39 4.14 12.83
N ARG A 59 -25.62 3.69 11.82
CA ARG A 59 -25.24 2.28 11.66
C ARG A 59 -23.77 2.09 11.28
N VAL A 60 -23.26 0.93 11.61
CA VAL A 60 -21.94 0.46 11.17
C VAL A 60 -22.10 -0.35 9.88
N VAL A 61 -21.21 -0.11 8.93
CA VAL A 61 -21.07 -0.92 7.70
C VAL A 61 -19.72 -1.60 7.69
N ALA A 62 -19.70 -2.85 7.27
CA ALA A 62 -18.48 -3.58 6.96
C ALA A 62 -18.14 -3.39 5.48
N ILE A 63 -16.87 -3.22 5.21
CA ILE A 63 -16.30 -3.08 3.87
C ILE A 63 -15.32 -4.24 3.73
N ASP A 64 -15.62 -5.16 2.83
CA ASP A 64 -14.80 -6.34 2.58
C ASP A 64 -14.32 -6.33 1.12
N PHE A 65 -13.02 -6.17 0.96
CA PHE A 65 -12.29 -6.28 -0.30
C PHE A 65 -11.13 -7.30 -0.16
N ALA A 66 -11.38 -8.34 0.65
CA ALA A 66 -10.48 -9.48 0.73
C ALA A 66 -10.38 -10.15 -0.65
N GLY A 67 -9.16 -10.45 -1.05
CA GLY A 67 -8.90 -11.12 -2.31
C GLY A 67 -9.42 -12.55 -2.28
N ARG A 68 -9.81 -13.03 -3.46
CA ARG A 68 -10.18 -14.44 -3.65
C ARG A 68 -9.05 -15.21 -4.30
N ALA A 69 -8.98 -16.50 -4.09
CA ALA A 69 -8.10 -17.35 -4.86
C ALA A 69 -8.46 -17.27 -6.35
N PRO A 70 -7.48 -17.23 -7.27
CA PRO A 70 -7.73 -17.34 -8.70
C PRO A 70 -8.55 -18.60 -9.02
N LYS A 71 -9.43 -18.53 -10.03
CA LYS A 71 -10.28 -19.68 -10.42
C LYS A 71 -9.48 -20.93 -10.81
N ALA A 72 -8.27 -20.73 -11.32
CA ALA A 72 -7.36 -21.82 -11.70
C ALA A 72 -6.55 -22.37 -10.52
N ALA A 73 -6.66 -21.80 -9.32
CA ALA A 73 -5.92 -22.25 -8.16
C ALA A 73 -6.49 -23.59 -7.65
N THR A 74 -5.62 -24.58 -7.59
CA THR A 74 -5.90 -25.89 -6.98
C THR A 74 -4.85 -26.19 -5.91
N PRO A 75 -5.16 -26.96 -4.88
CA PRO A 75 -4.18 -27.30 -3.83
C PRO A 75 -2.88 -27.89 -4.38
N SER A 76 -2.94 -28.60 -5.51
CA SER A 76 -1.77 -29.23 -6.14
C SER A 76 -0.81 -28.26 -6.84
N LEU A 77 -1.19 -26.99 -7.00
CA LEU A 77 -0.30 -25.95 -7.53
C LEU A 77 0.64 -25.35 -6.48
N PHE A 78 0.37 -25.63 -5.20
CA PHE A 78 1.10 -25.00 -4.10
C PHE A 78 1.97 -26.04 -3.41
N ASP A 79 3.27 -25.83 -3.44
CA ASP A 79 4.23 -26.48 -2.56
C ASP A 79 4.58 -25.57 -1.36
N ASP A 80 5.47 -26.02 -0.50
CA ASP A 80 5.83 -25.28 0.71
C ASP A 80 6.54 -23.95 0.45
N ILE A 81 7.08 -23.74 -0.75
CA ILE A 81 7.79 -22.51 -1.13
C ILE A 81 6.85 -21.56 -1.87
N SER A 82 6.09 -22.08 -2.82
CA SER A 82 5.26 -21.26 -3.72
C SER A 82 4.05 -20.63 -3.06
N LYS A 83 3.57 -21.17 -1.94
CA LYS A 83 2.48 -20.56 -1.16
C LYS A 83 2.88 -19.25 -0.45
N ASP A 84 4.18 -19.10 -0.15
CA ASP A 84 4.69 -17.95 0.63
C ASP A 84 5.43 -16.90 -0.23
N ALA A 85 5.79 -17.24 -1.46
CA ALA A 85 6.55 -16.35 -2.33
C ALA A 85 6.38 -16.68 -3.82
N GLY A 86 6.58 -15.67 -4.66
CA GLY A 86 6.52 -15.82 -6.11
C GLY A 86 5.15 -15.53 -6.71
N ALA A 87 5.05 -15.71 -8.01
CA ALA A 87 3.90 -15.25 -8.82
C ALA A 87 2.56 -15.93 -8.50
N ILE A 88 2.58 -17.11 -7.89
CA ILE A 88 1.36 -17.85 -7.56
C ILE A 88 0.87 -17.65 -6.13
N ALA A 89 1.69 -17.01 -5.27
CA ALA A 89 1.32 -16.74 -3.89
C ALA A 89 0.21 -15.68 -3.72
N PRO A 90 0.13 -14.61 -4.55
CA PRO A 90 -0.86 -13.56 -4.38
C PRO A 90 -2.29 -14.03 -4.64
N LEU A 91 -3.22 -13.52 -3.84
CA LEU A 91 -4.65 -13.55 -4.15
C LEU A 91 -4.97 -12.60 -5.31
N VAL A 92 -6.17 -12.71 -5.88
CA VAL A 92 -6.66 -11.67 -6.81
C VAL A 92 -6.73 -10.35 -6.05
N PRO A 93 -6.04 -9.29 -6.51
CA PRO A 93 -5.98 -8.03 -5.78
C PRO A 93 -7.35 -7.38 -5.56
N GLY A 94 -7.63 -7.02 -4.31
CA GLY A 94 -8.89 -6.37 -3.93
C GLY A 94 -8.75 -4.90 -3.52
N THR A 95 -7.55 -4.48 -3.14
CA THR A 95 -7.31 -3.17 -2.51
C THR A 95 -7.81 -2.00 -3.35
N VAL A 96 -7.40 -1.89 -4.61
CA VAL A 96 -7.80 -0.78 -5.48
C VAL A 96 -9.32 -0.78 -5.74
N ALA A 97 -9.89 -1.98 -5.99
CA ALA A 97 -11.34 -2.11 -6.15
C ALA A 97 -12.09 -1.69 -4.88
N GLY A 98 -11.56 -2.01 -3.70
CA GLY A 98 -12.11 -1.58 -2.42
C GLY A 98 -12.08 -0.06 -2.24
N TRP A 99 -10.97 0.59 -2.55
CA TRP A 99 -10.87 2.06 -2.50
C TRP A 99 -11.85 2.73 -3.47
N LEU A 100 -11.91 2.26 -4.71
CA LEU A 100 -12.82 2.83 -5.71
C LEU A 100 -14.29 2.62 -5.32
N ALA A 101 -14.65 1.44 -4.80
CA ALA A 101 -16.01 1.19 -4.31
C ALA A 101 -16.37 2.06 -3.10
N LEU A 102 -15.43 2.24 -2.17
CA LEU A 102 -15.60 3.10 -1.02
C LEU A 102 -15.79 4.55 -1.42
N HIS A 103 -14.93 5.03 -2.30
CA HIS A 103 -14.97 6.38 -2.86
C HIS A 103 -16.27 6.62 -3.64
N ALA A 104 -16.63 5.74 -4.56
CA ALA A 104 -17.84 5.88 -5.37
C ALA A 104 -19.12 5.95 -4.55
N LYS A 105 -19.13 5.31 -3.37
CA LYS A 105 -20.33 5.28 -2.51
C LYS A 105 -20.37 6.39 -1.48
N TYR A 106 -19.23 6.80 -0.96
CA TYR A 106 -19.16 7.68 0.22
C TYR A 106 -18.17 8.83 0.07
N GLY A 107 -17.32 8.84 -0.96
CA GLY A 107 -16.35 9.90 -1.22
C GLY A 107 -17.01 11.22 -1.62
N SER A 108 -16.32 12.31 -1.37
CA SER A 108 -16.76 13.67 -1.69
C SER A 108 -15.76 14.47 -2.51
N MET A 109 -14.51 14.01 -2.61
CA MET A 109 -13.45 14.66 -3.39
C MET A 109 -13.08 13.84 -4.61
N ASP A 110 -12.42 14.47 -5.59
CA ASP A 110 -11.92 13.77 -6.76
C ASP A 110 -10.88 12.71 -6.39
N ILE A 111 -11.01 11.51 -6.96
CA ILE A 111 -10.11 10.39 -6.69
C ILE A 111 -8.65 10.70 -7.05
N GLU A 112 -8.41 11.44 -8.12
CA GLU A 112 -7.06 11.87 -8.53
C GLU A 112 -6.39 12.69 -7.44
N ARG A 113 -7.13 13.61 -6.80
CA ARG A 113 -6.63 14.40 -5.69
C ARG A 113 -6.30 13.54 -4.48
N LEU A 114 -7.12 12.54 -4.19
CA LEU A 114 -6.92 11.61 -3.06
C LEU A 114 -5.68 10.74 -3.24
N LEU A 115 -5.36 10.35 -4.47
CA LEU A 115 -4.20 9.54 -4.80
C LEU A 115 -2.90 10.34 -4.95
N GLN A 116 -2.99 11.68 -5.11
CA GLN A 116 -1.84 12.52 -5.37
C GLN A 116 -0.69 12.40 -4.35
N PRO A 117 -0.94 12.29 -3.02
CA PRO A 117 0.14 12.07 -2.05
C PRO A 117 0.92 10.78 -2.30
N ALA A 118 0.23 9.69 -2.63
CA ALA A 118 0.86 8.42 -2.95
C ALA A 118 1.70 8.51 -4.23
N ILE A 119 1.16 9.14 -5.27
CA ILE A 119 1.86 9.39 -6.54
C ILE A 119 3.13 10.21 -6.29
N ASN A 120 3.02 11.30 -5.54
CA ASN A 120 4.17 12.15 -5.22
C ASN A 120 5.28 11.38 -4.49
N TYR A 121 4.96 10.51 -3.53
CA TYR A 121 5.95 9.69 -2.86
C TYR A 121 6.53 8.60 -3.77
N ALA A 122 5.75 8.05 -4.69
CA ALA A 122 6.24 7.08 -5.66
C ALA A 122 7.21 7.71 -6.67
N GLU A 123 6.91 8.92 -7.15
CA GLU A 123 7.72 9.63 -8.15
C GLU A 123 8.96 10.30 -7.55
N ASN A 124 8.83 10.92 -6.40
CA ASN A 124 9.87 11.76 -5.81
C ASN A 124 10.62 11.09 -4.65
N GLY A 125 10.14 9.91 -4.22
CA GLY A 125 10.69 9.19 -3.07
C GLY A 125 10.17 9.74 -1.73
N PHE A 126 10.56 9.02 -0.68
CA PHE A 126 10.19 9.35 0.70
C PHE A 126 11.30 8.91 1.66
N PRO A 127 11.40 9.50 2.87
CA PRO A 127 12.37 9.09 3.86
C PRO A 127 12.02 7.69 4.40
N VAL A 128 12.97 6.76 4.28
CA VAL A 128 12.82 5.38 4.78
C VAL A 128 12.99 5.38 6.30
N THR A 129 12.03 4.83 7.03
CA THR A 129 12.12 4.70 8.48
C THR A 129 13.08 3.58 8.91
N HIS A 130 13.54 3.63 10.15
CA HIS A 130 14.34 2.53 10.73
C HIS A 130 13.61 1.19 10.66
N LEU A 131 12.30 1.17 10.93
CA LEU A 131 11.50 -0.04 10.86
C LEU A 131 11.45 -0.59 9.43
N THR A 132 11.15 0.26 8.45
CA THR A 132 11.11 -0.13 7.04
C THR A 132 12.48 -0.68 6.58
N SER A 133 13.57 0.02 6.92
CA SER A 133 14.94 -0.43 6.62
C SER A 133 15.26 -1.78 7.28
N PHE A 134 14.89 -1.96 8.54
CA PHE A 134 15.08 -3.21 9.25
C PHE A 134 14.31 -4.36 8.60
N VAL A 135 13.03 -4.19 8.29
CA VAL A 135 12.21 -5.24 7.65
C VAL A 135 12.76 -5.61 6.28
N ILE A 136 13.15 -4.63 5.45
CA ILE A 136 13.80 -4.89 4.16
C ILE A 136 15.11 -5.67 4.36
N SER A 137 15.90 -5.33 5.39
CA SER A 137 17.16 -6.06 5.69
C SER A 137 16.90 -7.53 5.99
N GLN A 138 15.88 -7.84 6.76
CA GLN A 138 15.47 -9.22 7.07
C GLN A 138 14.99 -9.98 5.83
N ALA A 139 14.35 -9.29 4.88
CA ALA A 139 13.82 -9.87 3.65
C ALA A 139 14.86 -9.96 2.51
N THR A 140 16.07 -9.43 2.70
CA THR A 140 17.05 -9.26 1.61
C THR A 140 17.39 -10.56 0.88
N SER A 141 17.56 -11.68 1.58
CA SER A 141 17.85 -12.98 0.97
C SER A 141 16.70 -13.48 0.07
N ARG A 142 15.45 -13.22 0.45
CA ARG A 142 14.25 -13.53 -0.34
C ARG A 142 14.15 -12.58 -1.55
N LEU A 143 14.33 -11.28 -1.34
CA LEU A 143 14.26 -10.27 -2.40
C LEU A 143 15.26 -10.53 -3.51
N ARG A 144 16.47 -11.00 -3.17
CA ARG A 144 17.54 -11.33 -4.15
C ARG A 144 17.20 -12.50 -5.09
N GLN A 145 16.18 -13.28 -4.79
CA GLN A 145 15.70 -14.34 -5.67
C GLN A 145 14.90 -13.79 -6.87
N PHE A 146 14.50 -12.51 -6.80
CA PHE A 146 13.65 -11.86 -7.80
C PHE A 146 14.36 -10.59 -8.34
N PRO A 147 14.86 -10.58 -9.59
CA PRO A 147 15.60 -9.44 -10.14
C PRO A 147 14.85 -8.09 -10.03
N ASP A 148 13.54 -8.09 -10.29
CA ASP A 148 12.73 -6.89 -10.21
C ASP A 148 12.62 -6.34 -8.77
N SER A 149 12.58 -7.23 -7.78
CA SER A 149 12.61 -6.82 -6.37
C SER A 149 13.95 -6.21 -5.99
N VAL A 150 15.05 -6.72 -6.55
CA VAL A 150 16.39 -6.15 -6.32
C VAL A 150 16.46 -4.73 -6.87
N SER A 151 16.07 -4.54 -8.13
CA SER A 151 16.15 -3.22 -8.79
C SER A 151 15.25 -2.19 -8.13
N THR A 152 14.07 -2.61 -7.65
CA THR A 152 13.07 -1.71 -7.09
C THR A 152 13.32 -1.39 -5.61
N ILE A 153 13.68 -2.39 -4.79
CA ILE A 153 13.70 -2.25 -3.32
C ILE A 153 15.12 -2.07 -2.77
N LEU A 154 16.12 -2.72 -3.35
CA LEU A 154 17.50 -2.64 -2.89
C LEU A 154 18.32 -1.58 -3.64
N GLY A 155 17.78 -1.02 -4.71
CA GLY A 155 18.44 -0.03 -5.56
C GLY A 155 19.66 -0.56 -6.30
N ALA A 156 20.34 0.30 -7.04
CA ALA A 156 21.47 -0.06 -7.89
C ALA A 156 22.67 -0.66 -7.13
N SER A 157 22.82 -0.35 -5.86
CA SER A 157 23.88 -0.90 -5.00
C SER A 157 23.62 -2.30 -4.47
N GLY A 158 22.40 -2.81 -4.61
CA GLY A 158 21.93 -4.07 -4.00
C GLY A 158 21.95 -4.06 -2.47
N LYS A 159 22.04 -2.88 -1.85
CA LYS A 159 22.08 -2.69 -0.39
C LYS A 159 20.74 -2.15 0.09
N VAL A 160 20.39 -2.53 1.32
CA VAL A 160 19.21 -1.97 1.99
C VAL A 160 19.42 -0.48 2.22
N LEU A 161 18.45 0.32 1.83
CA LEU A 161 18.45 1.76 2.07
C LEU A 161 18.26 2.02 3.57
N SER A 162 19.00 3.00 4.09
CA SER A 162 18.90 3.39 5.51
C SER A 162 18.78 4.91 5.61
N LEU A 163 18.37 5.40 6.79
CA LEU A 163 18.23 6.83 7.08
C LEU A 163 19.50 7.66 6.84
N ILE A 164 20.67 7.06 6.88
CA ILE A 164 21.94 7.75 6.58
C ILE A 164 22.19 7.96 5.09
N HIS A 165 21.33 7.39 4.22
CA HIS A 165 21.38 7.58 2.77
C HIS A 165 20.30 8.58 2.27
N ILE A 166 19.84 9.49 3.14
CA ILE A 166 18.76 10.45 2.88
C ILE A 166 19.08 11.49 1.79
N SER A 167 20.32 11.54 1.29
CA SER A 167 20.71 12.50 0.25
C SER A 167 20.14 12.22 -1.14
N GLU A 168 19.53 11.05 -1.36
CA GLU A 168 18.86 10.74 -2.63
C GLU A 168 17.47 10.16 -2.36
N PRO A 169 16.41 10.75 -2.98
CA PRO A 169 15.07 10.19 -2.87
C PRO A 169 15.07 8.77 -3.42
N THR A 170 14.61 7.82 -2.60
CA THR A 170 14.41 6.44 -3.02
C THR A 170 13.22 6.42 -3.96
N ARG A 171 13.48 6.43 -5.25
CA ARG A 171 12.46 6.07 -6.23
C ARG A 171 12.20 4.57 -6.08
N LEU A 172 11.11 4.22 -5.43
CA LEU A 172 10.49 2.93 -5.68
C LEU A 172 10.02 3.00 -7.13
N GLY A 173 10.74 2.33 -8.03
CA GLY A 173 10.45 2.37 -9.44
C GLY A 173 8.99 2.04 -9.68
N MET A 174 8.29 2.95 -10.34
CA MET A 174 6.94 2.69 -10.82
C MET A 174 6.99 1.43 -11.66
N ILE A 175 6.07 0.52 -11.39
CA ILE A 175 5.77 -0.57 -12.31
C ILE A 175 5.26 0.12 -13.58
N SER A 176 6.14 0.22 -14.56
CA SER A 176 5.78 0.64 -15.90
C SER A 176 4.94 -0.49 -16.50
N TYR A 177 3.70 -0.19 -16.87
CA TYR A 177 2.88 -1.08 -17.69
C TYR A 177 3.44 -1.14 -19.11
#